data_db2b19b1a1a1a3aed87fa1e6a384515d
#
_entry.id   db2b19b1a1a1a3aed87fa1e6a384515d
#
_cell.length_a   1.000
_cell.length_b   1.000
_cell.length_c   1.000
_cell.angle_alpha   90.00
_cell.angle_beta   90.00
_cell.angle_gamma   90.00
#
_symmetry.space_group_name_H-M   'P 1'
#
loop_
_entity.id
_entity.type
_entity.pdbx_description
1 polymer ?
#
loop_
_entity_poly.entity_id
_entity_poly.type
_entity_poly.pdbx_seq_one_letter_code
_entity_poly.pdbx_strand_id
1 'polypeptide(L)'
;MLNAEDSGGYIQGGFQYSNFSGVNTGNFTSWCVNSNLCNQSNNTYHLPKTTTTTYNGNLYGANIQLGYKQFFGQKKHFGLRYYAIFSGQGGSGSPSYGSSTPISEQMGVNQPSANLFYGVGIDALFNFYEKNHRTFGLFAGVMIGGSSWLMGGDTAENGGCRWQNSSQGNAVGPCFTMNNFWKQQANTASEPNSGGEATFSPTFVQFIVNVGLRTNFTKHQGFEFGVRIPTINDPYFTATNTASGLNGLLTNYGNPGGSDSRYTITFRRNVALYWNYVINF
;
A
#
# COMPACT_ATOMS: atom_id res chain seq x y z
N MET A 1 -16.16 25.09 -39.13
CA MET A 1 -15.72 23.75 -38.78
C MET A 1 -15.50 23.74 -37.28
N LEU A 2 -16.13 22.83 -36.54
CA LEU A 2 -15.81 22.59 -35.13
C LEU A 2 -14.43 21.92 -35.10
N ASN A 3 -13.40 22.63 -34.63
CA ASN A 3 -12.10 22.04 -34.42
C ASN A 3 -12.18 21.19 -33.14
N ALA A 4 -12.47 19.92 -33.34
CA ALA A 4 -12.50 18.92 -32.30
C ALA A 4 -11.07 18.55 -31.85
N GLU A 5 -10.90 17.94 -30.66
CA GLU A 5 -9.61 17.46 -30.19
C GLU A 5 -9.02 16.42 -31.15
N ASP A 6 -7.76 16.57 -31.48
CA ASP A 6 -7.05 15.64 -32.38
C ASP A 6 -6.54 14.41 -31.63
N SER A 7 -6.52 13.28 -32.35
CA SER A 7 -5.79 12.09 -31.87
C SER A 7 -4.30 12.37 -31.91
N GLY A 8 -3.57 11.98 -30.86
CA GLY A 8 -2.14 12.24 -30.78
C GLY A 8 -1.50 11.76 -29.50
N GLY A 9 -0.18 11.87 -29.48
CA GLY A 9 0.60 11.61 -28.29
C GLY A 9 0.36 12.68 -27.23
N TYR A 10 0.55 12.34 -25.97
CA TYR A 10 0.50 13.29 -24.87
C TYR A 10 1.43 12.88 -23.74
N ILE A 11 1.82 13.86 -22.97
CA ILE A 11 2.46 13.71 -21.68
C ILE A 11 1.68 14.50 -20.64
N GLN A 12 1.54 13.97 -19.47
CA GLN A 12 0.97 14.71 -18.35
C GLN A 12 1.68 14.39 -17.04
N GLY A 13 1.64 15.33 -16.14
CA GLY A 13 2.22 15.15 -14.81
C GLY A 13 1.67 16.18 -13.85
N GLY A 14 1.80 15.88 -12.56
CA GLY A 14 1.32 16.79 -11.54
C GLY A 14 1.36 16.20 -10.14
N PHE A 15 0.69 16.91 -9.25
CA PHE A 15 0.60 16.58 -7.85
C PHE A 15 -0.45 15.49 -7.59
N GLN A 16 -0.18 14.68 -6.57
CA GLN A 16 -1.08 13.62 -6.14
C GLN A 16 -1.07 13.52 -4.61
N TYR A 17 -2.25 13.37 -4.05
CA TYR A 17 -2.49 13.09 -2.63
C TYR A 17 -3.21 11.77 -2.50
N SER A 18 -2.82 10.93 -1.55
CA SER A 18 -3.61 9.75 -1.19
C SER A 18 -3.62 9.48 0.31
N ASN A 19 -4.72 8.90 0.76
CA ASN A 19 -4.81 8.25 2.04
C ASN A 19 -4.48 6.75 1.85
N PHE A 20 -3.79 6.16 2.82
CA PHE A 20 -3.57 4.73 2.85
C PHE A 20 -4.02 4.11 4.17
N SER A 21 -4.32 2.84 4.12
CA SER A 21 -4.56 2.02 5.30
C SER A 21 -3.69 0.79 5.29
N GLY A 22 -3.35 0.32 6.47
CA GLY A 22 -2.74 -0.97 6.71
C GLY A 22 -3.56 -1.75 7.74
N VAL A 23 -3.50 -3.05 7.65
CA VAL A 23 -4.11 -3.96 8.62
C VAL A 23 -3.10 -5.02 9.00
N ASN A 24 -2.89 -5.15 10.30
CA ASN A 24 -2.12 -6.22 10.88
C ASN A 24 -3.10 -7.16 11.59
N THR A 25 -3.11 -8.43 11.22
CA THR A 25 -4.00 -9.44 11.78
C THR A 25 -3.19 -10.63 12.26
N GLY A 26 -3.33 -10.98 13.54
CA GLY A 26 -2.82 -12.21 14.13
C GLY A 26 -3.97 -13.13 14.48
N ASN A 27 -3.98 -14.33 13.91
CA ASN A 27 -4.90 -15.40 14.25
C ASN A 27 -4.09 -16.50 14.97
N PHE A 28 -4.21 -16.57 16.27
CA PHE A 28 -3.48 -17.53 17.13
C PHE A 28 -4.42 -18.67 17.49
N THR A 29 -4.00 -19.89 17.27
CA THR A 29 -4.74 -21.08 17.67
C THR A 29 -4.56 -21.41 19.15
N SER A 30 -3.45 -20.94 19.75
CA SER A 30 -3.12 -21.08 21.17
C SER A 30 -2.52 -19.79 21.70
N TRP A 31 -3.27 -19.01 22.43
CA TRP A 31 -2.84 -17.75 23.03
C TRP A 31 -2.86 -17.87 24.56
N CYS A 32 -1.75 -17.57 25.19
CA CYS A 32 -1.67 -17.54 26.66
C CYS A 32 -2.45 -16.34 27.23
N VAL A 33 -3.44 -16.59 28.05
CA VAL A 33 -4.29 -15.54 28.67
C VAL A 33 -3.71 -14.97 29.95
N ASN A 34 -2.74 -15.66 30.59
CA ASN A 34 -2.09 -15.20 31.81
C ASN A 34 -0.66 -15.72 31.89
N SER A 35 0.34 -14.80 31.82
CA SER A 35 1.77 -15.13 31.80
C SER A 35 2.26 -15.99 32.97
N ASN A 36 1.67 -15.81 34.17
CA ASN A 36 2.07 -16.56 35.37
C ASN A 36 1.56 -18.00 35.37
N LEU A 37 0.52 -18.29 34.58
CA LEU A 37 -0.15 -19.59 34.53
C LEU A 37 0.25 -20.43 33.31
N CYS A 38 0.72 -19.82 32.25
CA CYS A 38 1.08 -20.52 31.03
C CYS A 38 2.41 -21.29 31.09
N ASN A 39 3.24 -21.04 32.10
CA ASN A 39 4.45 -21.82 32.37
C ASN A 39 4.19 -23.14 33.10
N GLN A 40 2.95 -23.39 33.51
CA GLN A 40 2.55 -24.66 34.11
C GLN A 40 2.05 -25.60 32.99
N SER A 41 2.36 -26.87 33.06
CA SER A 41 2.08 -27.92 32.09
C SER A 41 0.57 -28.14 31.75
N ASN A 42 -0.31 -27.30 32.24
CA ASN A 42 -1.75 -27.37 32.03
C ASN A 42 -2.19 -26.45 30.87
N ASN A 43 -2.59 -27.06 29.77
CA ASN A 43 -3.11 -26.40 28.55
C ASN A 43 -4.40 -25.56 28.76
N THR A 44 -4.92 -25.46 29.96
CA THR A 44 -6.23 -24.84 30.29
C THR A 44 -6.26 -23.32 30.04
N TYR A 45 -5.11 -22.67 29.96
CA TYR A 45 -5.00 -21.20 29.80
C TYR A 45 -4.62 -20.77 28.38
N HIS A 46 -4.58 -21.70 27.45
CA HIS A 46 -4.31 -21.44 26.05
C HIS A 46 -5.61 -21.45 25.24
N LEU A 47 -6.04 -20.30 24.76
CA LEU A 47 -7.27 -20.13 24.00
C LEU A 47 -6.97 -19.55 22.62
N PRO A 48 -7.77 -19.85 21.61
CA PRO A 48 -7.69 -19.16 20.34
C PRO A 48 -7.91 -17.65 20.50
N LYS A 49 -7.12 -16.85 19.81
CA LYS A 49 -7.23 -15.39 19.84
C LYS A 49 -6.97 -14.77 18.48
N THR A 50 -7.81 -13.82 18.09
CA THR A 50 -7.57 -12.96 16.95
C THR A 50 -7.23 -11.55 17.45
N THR A 51 -6.15 -10.98 16.92
CA THR A 51 -5.77 -9.59 17.14
C THR A 51 -5.83 -8.85 15.83
N THR A 52 -6.31 -7.60 15.84
CA THR A 52 -6.32 -6.74 14.65
C THR A 52 -5.89 -5.35 15.04
N THR A 53 -4.94 -4.82 14.28
CA THR A 53 -4.50 -3.42 14.38
C THR A 53 -4.65 -2.78 13.03
N THR A 54 -5.26 -1.62 12.99
CA THR A 54 -5.38 -0.83 11.76
C THR A 54 -4.42 0.35 11.81
N TYR A 55 -3.89 0.70 10.64
CA TYR A 55 -3.01 1.84 10.42
C TYR A 55 -3.64 2.75 9.39
N ASN A 56 -3.48 4.05 9.56
CA ASN A 56 -3.92 5.05 8.59
C ASN A 56 -2.84 6.10 8.41
N GLY A 57 -2.74 6.61 7.19
CA GLY A 57 -1.76 7.63 6.88
C GLY A 57 -2.07 8.36 5.59
N ASN A 58 -1.28 9.40 5.35
CA ASN A 58 -1.41 10.25 4.19
C ASN A 58 -0.10 10.27 3.40
N LEU A 59 -0.21 10.25 2.08
CA LEU A 59 0.90 10.29 1.16
C LEU A 59 0.72 11.45 0.18
N TYR A 60 1.80 12.15 -0.09
CA TYR A 60 1.89 13.29 -1.00
C TYR A 60 2.98 13.02 -2.01
N GLY A 61 2.80 13.44 -3.24
CA GLY A 61 3.82 13.25 -4.25
C GLY A 61 3.39 13.65 -5.63
N ALA A 62 4.03 13.05 -6.63
CA ALA A 62 3.82 13.38 -8.02
C ALA A 62 3.60 12.14 -8.87
N ASN A 63 3.04 12.38 -10.05
CA ASN A 63 2.93 11.36 -11.08
C ASN A 63 3.31 11.93 -12.44
N ILE A 64 3.76 11.04 -13.32
CA ILE A 64 3.97 11.30 -14.74
C ILE A 64 3.29 10.21 -15.55
N GLN A 65 2.69 10.60 -16.66
CA GLN A 65 1.96 9.71 -17.55
C GLN A 65 2.27 10.08 -18.99
N LEU A 66 2.56 9.07 -19.80
CA LEU A 66 2.87 9.20 -21.24
C LEU A 66 1.97 8.26 -22.01
N GLY A 67 1.36 8.74 -23.07
CA GLY A 67 0.44 7.90 -23.82
C GLY A 67 -0.05 8.49 -25.14
N TYR A 68 -1.07 7.86 -25.65
CA TYR A 68 -1.73 8.23 -26.91
C TYR A 68 -3.25 8.30 -26.70
N LYS A 69 -3.87 9.34 -27.28
CA LYS A 69 -5.32 9.53 -27.33
C LYS A 69 -5.81 9.25 -28.73
N GLN A 70 -6.87 8.49 -28.87
CA GLN A 70 -7.53 8.16 -30.11
C GLN A 70 -9.00 8.54 -30.03
N PHE A 71 -9.44 9.49 -30.87
CA PHE A 71 -10.83 9.93 -30.94
C PHE A 71 -11.52 9.32 -32.13
N PHE A 72 -12.83 9.01 -31.99
CA PHE A 72 -13.65 8.34 -32.99
C PHE A 72 -14.77 9.23 -33.46
N GLY A 73 -15.18 9.01 -34.73
CA GLY A 73 -16.29 9.70 -35.37
C GLY A 73 -15.98 11.13 -35.80
N GLN A 74 -16.85 11.73 -36.58
CA GLN A 74 -16.67 13.08 -37.11
C GLN A 74 -16.74 14.18 -36.04
N LYS A 75 -17.53 13.94 -34.99
CA LYS A 75 -17.70 14.88 -33.85
C LYS A 75 -16.68 14.68 -32.73
N LYS A 76 -15.91 13.60 -32.76
CA LYS A 76 -14.86 13.27 -31.81
C LYS A 76 -15.25 13.38 -30.31
N HIS A 77 -16.55 13.19 -30.01
CA HIS A 77 -17.02 13.23 -28.60
C HIS A 77 -16.52 12.08 -27.74
N PHE A 78 -16.20 10.95 -28.39
CA PHE A 78 -15.71 9.75 -27.73
C PHE A 78 -14.31 9.40 -28.18
N GLY A 79 -13.46 9.00 -27.22
CA GLY A 79 -12.10 8.54 -27.48
C GLY A 79 -11.67 7.48 -26.51
N LEU A 80 -10.53 6.87 -26.81
CA LEU A 80 -9.78 6.00 -25.92
C LEU A 80 -8.39 6.60 -25.68
N ARG A 81 -7.85 6.34 -24.53
CA ARG A 81 -6.51 6.74 -24.13
C ARG A 81 -5.75 5.55 -23.59
N TYR A 82 -4.54 5.33 -24.09
CA TYR A 82 -3.61 4.27 -23.65
C TYR A 82 -2.37 4.93 -23.09
N TYR A 83 -1.86 4.44 -21.96
CA TYR A 83 -0.72 5.11 -21.33
C TYR A 83 0.09 4.21 -20.42
N ALA A 84 1.36 4.60 -20.25
CA ALA A 84 2.19 4.19 -19.14
C ALA A 84 2.19 5.28 -18.07
N ILE A 85 2.31 4.88 -16.82
CA ILE A 85 2.31 5.77 -15.67
C ILE A 85 3.39 5.37 -14.66
N PHE A 86 4.01 6.38 -14.06
CA PHE A 86 4.83 6.27 -12.86
C PHE A 86 4.35 7.28 -11.83
N SER A 87 4.25 6.86 -10.58
CA SER A 87 3.87 7.74 -9.48
C SER A 87 4.65 7.40 -8.23
N GLY A 88 5.15 8.43 -7.54
CA GLY A 88 5.84 8.33 -6.27
C GLY A 88 5.21 9.23 -5.23
N GLN A 89 4.95 8.69 -4.06
CA GLN A 89 4.36 9.41 -2.93
C GLN A 89 5.08 9.04 -1.64
N GLY A 90 5.26 10.02 -0.76
CA GLY A 90 5.82 9.85 0.57
C GLY A 90 4.99 10.54 1.64
N GLY A 91 5.09 10.08 2.86
CA GLY A 91 4.38 10.64 3.99
C GLY A 91 4.56 9.79 5.24
N SER A 92 3.56 9.73 6.08
CA SER A 92 3.61 8.94 7.31
C SER A 92 2.26 8.33 7.65
N GLY A 93 2.31 7.26 8.45
CA GLY A 93 1.14 6.59 9.00
C GLY A 93 1.27 6.36 10.50
N SER A 94 0.13 6.19 11.15
CA SER A 94 0.03 5.91 12.57
C SER A 94 -0.99 4.82 12.85
N PRO A 95 -0.83 4.03 13.93
CA PRO A 95 -1.84 3.08 14.34
C PRO A 95 -3.10 3.80 14.78
N SER A 96 -4.24 3.19 14.50
CA SER A 96 -5.52 3.70 15.00
C SER A 96 -5.67 3.38 16.49
N TYR A 97 -6.30 4.28 17.23
CA TYR A 97 -6.60 4.07 18.65
C TYR A 97 -7.51 2.84 18.85
N GLY A 98 -7.24 2.07 19.91
CA GLY A 98 -8.03 0.90 20.28
C GLY A 98 -7.44 -0.45 19.88
N SER A 99 -6.18 -0.47 19.44
CA SER A 99 -5.45 -1.70 19.11
C SER A 99 -5.17 -2.54 20.34
N SER A 100 -5.49 -3.83 20.27
CA SER A 100 -5.23 -4.83 21.33
C SER A 100 -3.91 -5.61 21.14
N THR A 101 -3.07 -5.20 20.18
CA THR A 101 -1.78 -5.87 19.92
C THR A 101 -0.67 -5.37 20.83
N PRO A 102 0.33 -6.22 21.14
CA PRO A 102 1.52 -5.80 21.85
C PRO A 102 2.24 -4.64 21.14
N ILE A 103 2.71 -3.68 21.92
CA ILE A 103 3.33 -2.42 21.43
C ILE A 103 4.55 -2.68 20.53
N SER A 104 5.25 -3.80 20.73
CA SER A 104 6.44 -4.17 19.97
C SER A 104 6.20 -4.49 18.49
N GLU A 105 4.96 -4.77 18.10
CA GLU A 105 4.58 -5.16 16.73
C GLU A 105 3.81 -4.07 15.98
N GLN A 106 3.62 -2.92 16.60
CA GLN A 106 2.86 -1.82 15.99
C GLN A 106 3.78 -0.86 15.26
N MET A 107 3.31 -0.35 14.12
CA MET A 107 3.90 0.85 13.52
C MET A 107 3.93 1.97 14.54
N GLY A 108 5.00 2.75 14.55
CA GLY A 108 5.09 3.93 15.38
C GLY A 108 4.13 5.03 14.97
N VAL A 109 3.96 5.99 15.85
CA VAL A 109 3.32 7.26 15.51
C VAL A 109 4.21 7.98 14.50
N ASN A 110 3.65 8.39 13.35
CA ASN A 110 4.38 9.00 12.24
C ASN A 110 5.42 8.09 11.55
N GLN A 111 5.15 6.77 11.45
CA GLN A 111 5.97 5.84 10.70
C GLN A 111 6.19 6.36 9.25
N PRO A 112 7.44 6.65 8.85
CA PRO A 112 7.73 7.09 7.48
C PRO A 112 7.31 6.02 6.47
N SER A 113 6.51 6.44 5.50
CA SER A 113 5.89 5.53 4.53
C SER A 113 5.96 6.15 3.15
N ALA A 114 6.33 5.36 2.14
CA ALA A 114 6.26 5.78 0.75
C ALA A 114 5.67 4.66 -0.11
N ASN A 115 5.04 5.07 -1.22
CA ASN A 115 4.50 4.15 -2.20
C ASN A 115 4.90 4.58 -3.61
N LEU A 116 5.41 3.63 -4.37
CA LEU A 116 5.66 3.77 -5.81
C LEU A 116 4.62 2.94 -6.56
N PHE A 117 4.06 3.52 -7.61
CA PHE A 117 3.22 2.79 -8.55
C PHE A 117 3.74 2.99 -9.97
N TYR A 118 3.85 1.90 -10.72
CA TYR A 118 4.28 1.89 -12.12
C TYR A 118 3.45 0.88 -12.89
N GLY A 119 2.89 1.30 -14.02
CA GLY A 119 1.97 0.45 -14.75
C GLY A 119 1.49 1.05 -16.06
N VAL A 120 0.45 0.43 -16.58
CA VAL A 120 -0.22 0.84 -17.81
C VAL A 120 -1.72 0.99 -17.55
N GLY A 121 -2.38 1.79 -18.39
CA GLY A 121 -3.81 2.01 -18.25
C GLY A 121 -4.50 2.27 -19.58
N ILE A 122 -5.81 2.14 -19.52
CA ILE A 122 -6.73 2.49 -20.61
C ILE A 122 -7.91 3.27 -20.04
N ASP A 123 -8.23 4.41 -20.64
CA ASP A 123 -9.39 5.22 -20.26
C ASP A 123 -10.28 5.48 -21.47
N ALA A 124 -11.58 5.44 -21.24
CA ALA A 124 -12.57 6.03 -22.15
C ALA A 124 -12.66 7.53 -21.90
N LEU A 125 -12.64 8.32 -22.96
CA LEU A 125 -12.72 9.78 -22.92
C LEU A 125 -14.07 10.20 -23.50
N PHE A 126 -14.74 11.14 -22.83
CA PHE A 126 -16.00 11.68 -23.29
C PHE A 126 -16.00 13.21 -23.18
N ASN A 127 -16.11 13.91 -24.33
CA ASN A 127 -16.15 15.37 -24.41
C ASN A 127 -17.59 15.86 -24.53
N PHE A 128 -18.04 16.66 -23.59
CA PHE A 128 -19.36 17.31 -23.59
C PHE A 128 -19.36 18.63 -24.36
N TYR A 129 -18.19 19.30 -24.32
CA TYR A 129 -18.03 20.61 -24.94
C TYR A 129 -16.77 20.62 -25.78
N GLU A 130 -16.92 21.10 -27.02
CA GLU A 130 -15.83 21.27 -27.96
C GLU A 130 -16.04 22.53 -28.78
N LYS A 131 -15.15 23.49 -28.65
CA LYS A 131 -15.16 24.73 -29.45
C LYS A 131 -13.77 25.34 -29.48
N ASN A 132 -13.25 25.62 -30.68
CA ASN A 132 -11.98 26.32 -30.87
C ASN A 132 -10.83 25.69 -30.12
N HIS A 133 -10.63 24.38 -30.21
CA HIS A 133 -9.65 23.57 -29.49
C HIS A 133 -9.80 23.56 -27.94
N ARG A 134 -10.85 24.15 -27.43
CA ARG A 134 -11.22 24.03 -26.03
C ARG A 134 -12.17 22.88 -25.83
N THR A 135 -11.86 22.01 -24.92
CA THR A 135 -12.70 20.86 -24.59
C THR A 135 -12.96 20.80 -23.11
N PHE A 136 -14.12 20.27 -22.75
CA PHE A 136 -14.43 19.87 -21.40
C PHE A 136 -15.11 18.51 -21.43
N GLY A 137 -14.66 17.59 -20.59
CA GLY A 137 -15.14 16.22 -20.61
C GLY A 137 -14.82 15.43 -19.36
N LEU A 138 -15.18 14.17 -19.42
CA LEU A 138 -14.90 13.14 -18.41
C LEU A 138 -13.93 12.12 -18.99
N PHE A 139 -13.33 11.38 -18.09
CA PHE A 139 -12.69 10.11 -18.42
C PHE A 139 -12.98 9.07 -17.33
N ALA A 140 -13.02 7.82 -17.74
CA ALA A 140 -13.11 6.67 -16.85
C ALA A 140 -12.33 5.51 -17.43
N GLY A 141 -11.61 4.79 -16.58
CA GLY A 141 -10.81 3.66 -17.03
C GLY A 141 -10.18 2.87 -15.92
N VAL A 142 -9.22 2.06 -16.30
CA VAL A 142 -8.54 1.12 -15.41
C VAL A 142 -7.04 1.11 -15.66
N MET A 143 -6.29 0.81 -14.61
CA MET A 143 -4.84 0.63 -14.65
C MET A 143 -4.45 -0.67 -13.97
N ILE A 144 -3.39 -1.27 -14.46
CA ILE A 144 -2.73 -2.41 -13.83
C ILE A 144 -1.23 -2.17 -13.76
N GLY A 145 -0.61 -2.57 -12.67
CA GLY A 145 0.83 -2.37 -12.49
C GLY A 145 1.34 -2.91 -11.17
N GLY A 146 2.58 -2.58 -10.85
CA GLY A 146 3.23 -2.85 -9.59
C GLY A 146 3.02 -1.70 -8.60
N SER A 147 2.71 -2.03 -7.36
CA SER A 147 2.67 -1.10 -6.22
C SER A 147 3.73 -1.53 -5.22
N SER A 148 4.68 -0.66 -4.89
CA SER A 148 5.79 -0.96 -3.99
C SER A 148 5.73 -0.06 -2.76
N TRP A 149 5.75 -0.67 -1.57
CA TRP A 149 5.78 0.02 -0.29
C TRP A 149 7.21 0.12 0.24
N LEU A 150 7.62 1.32 0.58
CA LEU A 150 8.91 1.65 1.17
C LEU A 150 8.64 2.23 2.57
N MET A 151 8.78 1.37 3.57
CA MET A 151 8.57 1.72 4.97
C MET A 151 9.90 2.04 5.62
N GLY A 152 10.05 3.26 6.11
CA GLY A 152 11.30 3.79 6.66
C GLY A 152 11.64 3.29 8.05
N GLY A 153 12.69 3.86 8.63
CA GLY A 153 13.02 3.71 10.04
C GLY A 153 12.10 4.57 10.91
N ASP A 154 11.92 4.18 12.15
CA ASP A 154 11.13 4.91 13.14
C ASP A 154 11.83 4.92 14.50
N THR A 155 11.54 5.93 15.29
CA THR A 155 12.05 6.08 16.66
C THR A 155 10.94 5.74 17.64
N ALA A 156 11.23 4.87 18.59
CA ALA A 156 10.32 4.55 19.69
C ALA A 156 10.17 5.75 20.66
N GLU A 157 9.12 5.77 21.46
CA GLU A 157 8.83 6.85 22.42
C GLU A 157 9.98 7.12 23.42
N ASN A 158 10.78 6.13 23.72
CA ASN A 158 11.97 6.23 24.58
C ASN A 158 13.22 6.76 23.86
N GLY A 159 13.10 7.20 22.60
CA GLY A 159 14.21 7.68 21.77
C GLY A 159 15.06 6.59 21.12
N GLY A 160 14.76 5.31 21.38
CA GLY A 160 15.43 4.16 20.75
C GLY A 160 14.90 3.83 19.36
N CYS A 161 15.50 2.84 18.71
CA CYS A 161 15.02 2.32 17.44
C CYS A 161 13.76 1.47 17.64
N ARG A 162 12.72 1.73 16.86
CA ARG A 162 11.52 0.89 16.85
C ARG A 162 11.79 -0.45 16.17
N TRP A 163 12.41 -0.39 15.01
CA TRP A 163 12.69 -1.57 14.19
C TRP A 163 14.09 -2.09 14.50
N GLN A 164 14.18 -2.90 15.56
CA GLN A 164 15.42 -3.48 16.02
C GLN A 164 15.13 -4.88 16.60
N ASN A 165 16.07 -5.80 16.45
CA ASN A 165 15.93 -7.10 17.07
C ASN A 165 15.99 -6.98 18.60
N SER A 166 15.33 -7.86 19.30
CA SER A 166 15.40 -7.93 20.76
C SER A 166 15.89 -9.30 21.21
N SER A 167 16.73 -9.32 22.24
CA SER A 167 17.12 -10.53 22.94
C SER A 167 16.88 -10.32 24.43
N GLN A 168 16.13 -11.23 25.05
CA GLN A 168 15.73 -11.15 26.46
C GLN A 168 15.12 -9.80 26.88
N GLY A 169 14.33 -9.20 25.97
CA GLY A 169 13.67 -7.91 26.19
C GLY A 169 14.56 -6.68 25.98
N ASN A 170 15.84 -6.85 25.65
CA ASN A 170 16.75 -5.76 25.34
C ASN A 170 16.91 -5.61 23.81
N ALA A 171 16.95 -4.38 23.34
CA ALA A 171 17.22 -4.06 21.95
C ALA A 171 18.68 -4.44 21.60
N VAL A 172 18.88 -5.16 20.48
CA VAL A 172 20.19 -5.69 20.07
C VAL A 172 20.42 -5.41 18.61
N GLY A 173 21.63 -4.96 18.28
CA GLY A 173 22.05 -4.75 16.88
C GLY A 173 21.66 -3.38 16.30
N PRO A 174 21.79 -3.18 14.99
CA PRO A 174 21.54 -1.90 14.36
C PRO A 174 20.04 -1.57 14.25
N CYS A 175 19.74 -0.29 14.05
CA CYS A 175 18.43 0.17 13.64
C CYS A 175 18.13 -0.23 12.18
N PHE A 176 16.95 -0.75 11.94
CA PHE A 176 16.49 -1.12 10.62
C PHE A 176 15.42 -0.14 10.12
N THR A 177 15.18 -0.15 8.82
CA THR A 177 13.89 0.28 8.29
C THR A 177 12.86 -0.81 8.55
N MET A 178 11.58 -0.46 8.58
CA MET A 178 10.51 -1.45 8.70
C MET A 178 10.59 -2.52 7.60
N ASN A 179 10.93 -2.13 6.34
CA ASN A 179 11.14 -3.09 5.26
C ASN A 179 12.27 -4.09 5.56
N ASN A 180 13.41 -3.61 6.05
CA ASN A 180 14.54 -4.49 6.36
C ASN A 180 14.25 -5.40 7.56
N PHE A 181 13.55 -4.88 8.57
CA PHE A 181 13.12 -5.66 9.72
C PHE A 181 12.23 -6.85 9.29
N TRP A 182 11.15 -6.60 8.55
CA TRP A 182 10.25 -7.66 8.12
C TRP A 182 10.87 -8.61 7.10
N LYS A 183 11.77 -8.12 6.25
CA LYS A 183 12.59 -8.98 5.38
C LYS A 183 13.45 -9.94 6.19
N GLN A 184 14.09 -9.46 7.23
CA GLN A 184 14.91 -10.32 8.11
C GLN A 184 14.04 -11.34 8.86
N GLN A 185 12.89 -10.91 9.38
CA GLN A 185 11.93 -11.82 10.02
C GLN A 185 11.48 -12.94 9.07
N ALA A 186 11.18 -12.61 7.81
CA ALA A 186 10.83 -13.61 6.81
C ALA A 186 11.96 -14.60 6.54
N ASN A 187 13.20 -14.11 6.42
CA ASN A 187 14.36 -14.98 6.21
C ASN A 187 14.58 -15.95 7.39
N THR A 188 14.54 -15.43 8.61
CA THR A 188 14.71 -16.26 9.84
C THR A 188 13.58 -17.29 9.97
N ALA A 189 12.35 -16.90 9.67
CA ALA A 189 11.20 -17.80 9.72
C ALA A 189 11.24 -18.91 8.64
N SER A 190 12.00 -18.70 7.58
CA SER A 190 12.17 -19.66 6.48
C SER A 190 13.40 -20.56 6.63
N GLU A 191 14.16 -20.42 7.70
CA GLU A 191 15.29 -21.30 7.99
C GLU A 191 14.82 -22.73 8.34
N PRO A 192 15.60 -23.77 8.00
CA PRO A 192 15.28 -25.14 8.38
C PRO A 192 15.08 -25.27 9.89
N ASN A 193 14.02 -25.93 10.30
CA ASN A 193 13.62 -26.12 11.71
C ASN A 193 13.18 -24.84 12.46
N SER A 194 12.85 -23.76 11.77
CA SER A 194 12.29 -22.55 12.39
C SER A 194 10.88 -22.77 12.97
N GLY A 195 10.18 -23.84 12.55
CA GLY A 195 8.82 -24.14 12.98
C GLY A 195 7.74 -23.32 12.26
N GLY A 196 8.06 -22.68 11.14
CA GLY A 196 7.10 -21.92 10.37
C GLY A 196 7.59 -21.47 9.01
N GLU A 197 6.76 -20.72 8.31
CA GLU A 197 7.04 -20.11 7.02
C GLU A 197 6.65 -18.64 7.05
N ALA A 198 7.44 -17.79 6.42
CA ALA A 198 7.06 -16.39 6.24
C ALA A 198 7.50 -15.85 4.88
N THR A 199 6.72 -14.90 4.38
CA THR A 199 7.00 -14.19 3.14
C THR A 199 6.95 -12.68 3.38
N PHE A 200 7.90 -11.98 2.78
CA PHE A 200 7.93 -10.52 2.74
C PHE A 200 7.87 -10.06 1.30
N SER A 201 6.81 -9.35 0.93
CA SER A 201 6.56 -8.89 -0.43
C SER A 201 6.12 -7.42 -0.40
N PRO A 202 7.05 -6.46 -0.35
CA PRO A 202 6.70 -5.04 -0.34
C PRO A 202 6.18 -4.53 -1.68
N THR A 203 6.24 -5.35 -2.72
CA THR A 203 5.75 -5.05 -4.07
C THR A 203 4.71 -6.09 -4.47
N PHE A 204 3.55 -5.60 -4.87
CA PHE A 204 2.46 -6.46 -5.32
C PHE A 204 1.74 -5.87 -6.52
N VAL A 205 1.00 -6.72 -7.25
CA VAL A 205 0.15 -6.27 -8.35
C VAL A 205 -0.98 -5.39 -7.82
N GLN A 206 -1.25 -4.31 -8.53
CA GLN A 206 -2.34 -3.40 -8.19
C GLN A 206 -3.23 -3.13 -9.40
N PHE A 207 -4.51 -3.30 -9.20
CA PHE A 207 -5.55 -2.87 -10.14
C PHE A 207 -6.20 -1.59 -9.60
N ILE A 208 -6.32 -0.56 -10.45
CA ILE A 208 -6.81 0.76 -10.06
C ILE A 208 -7.92 1.18 -11.01
N VAL A 209 -9.05 1.59 -10.46
CA VAL A 209 -10.09 2.31 -11.21
C VAL A 209 -9.72 3.79 -11.23
N ASN A 210 -9.81 4.42 -12.41
CA ASN A 210 -9.45 5.81 -12.66
C ASN A 210 -10.63 6.56 -13.23
N VAL A 211 -11.03 7.67 -12.62
CA VAL A 211 -12.12 8.53 -13.10
C VAL A 211 -11.78 10.00 -12.88
N GLY A 212 -12.27 10.88 -13.73
CA GLY A 212 -12.03 12.30 -13.53
C GLY A 212 -12.60 13.22 -14.60
N LEU A 213 -12.27 14.49 -14.43
CA LEU A 213 -12.59 15.59 -15.31
C LEU A 213 -11.36 15.98 -16.13
N ARG A 214 -11.58 16.35 -17.37
CA ARG A 214 -10.54 16.83 -18.26
C ARG A 214 -10.96 18.10 -18.98
N THR A 215 -9.99 18.97 -19.22
CA THR A 215 -10.20 20.18 -20.02
C THR A 215 -8.95 20.50 -20.84
N ASN A 216 -9.13 20.88 -22.09
CA ASN A 216 -8.07 21.52 -22.86
C ASN A 216 -8.39 23.01 -23.00
N PHE A 217 -7.41 23.84 -22.77
CA PHE A 217 -7.50 25.31 -22.93
C PHE A 217 -7.07 25.73 -24.33
N THR A 218 -6.15 24.96 -24.92
CA THR A 218 -5.60 25.13 -26.26
C THR A 218 -5.46 23.76 -26.93
N LYS A 219 -5.01 23.75 -28.19
CA LYS A 219 -4.68 22.50 -28.88
C LYS A 219 -3.65 21.64 -28.11
N HIS A 220 -2.68 22.28 -27.48
CA HIS A 220 -1.51 21.61 -26.88
C HIS A 220 -1.52 21.56 -25.35
N GLN A 221 -2.44 22.26 -24.68
CA GLN A 221 -2.41 22.40 -23.23
C GLN A 221 -3.76 22.07 -22.60
N GLY A 222 -3.70 21.31 -21.53
CA GLY A 222 -4.90 20.92 -20.79
C GLY A 222 -4.61 20.69 -19.31
N PHE A 223 -5.67 20.36 -18.62
CA PHE A 223 -5.64 20.05 -17.20
C PHE A 223 -6.59 18.90 -16.89
N GLU A 224 -6.19 18.04 -16.00
CA GLU A 224 -7.00 16.94 -15.52
C GLU A 224 -7.04 16.92 -13.99
N PHE A 225 -8.23 16.68 -13.46
CA PHE A 225 -8.45 16.37 -12.05
C PHE A 225 -9.13 15.01 -11.96
N GLY A 226 -8.59 14.10 -11.17
CA GLY A 226 -9.12 12.75 -11.09
C GLY A 226 -8.93 12.08 -9.77
N VAL A 227 -9.57 10.92 -9.69
CA VAL A 227 -9.58 10.02 -8.55
C VAL A 227 -9.12 8.64 -9.01
N ARG A 228 -8.14 8.07 -8.33
CA ARG A 228 -7.67 6.70 -8.52
C ARG A 228 -8.04 5.88 -7.30
N ILE A 229 -8.68 4.74 -7.52
CA ILE A 229 -9.17 3.84 -6.49
C ILE A 229 -8.44 2.50 -6.63
N PRO A 230 -7.35 2.28 -5.90
CA PRO A 230 -6.69 0.98 -5.82
C PRO A 230 -7.61 -0.06 -5.17
N THR A 231 -7.64 -1.27 -5.72
CA THR A 231 -8.62 -2.29 -5.31
C THR A 231 -8.02 -3.47 -4.58
N ILE A 232 -6.70 -3.68 -4.68
CA ILE A 232 -6.02 -4.86 -4.13
C ILE A 232 -5.25 -4.48 -2.87
N ASN A 233 -5.39 -5.27 -1.81
CA ASN A 233 -4.54 -5.18 -0.62
C ASN A 233 -3.19 -5.86 -0.93
N ASP A 234 -2.11 -5.14 -0.71
CA ASP A 234 -0.75 -5.68 -0.82
C ASP A 234 -0.47 -6.57 0.40
N PRO A 235 -0.20 -7.88 0.22
CA PRO A 235 0.16 -8.78 1.31
C PRO A 235 1.63 -8.59 1.72
N TYR A 236 1.93 -7.43 2.29
CA TYR A 236 3.27 -6.97 2.63
C TYR A 236 4.10 -7.97 3.44
N PHE A 237 3.47 -8.63 4.42
CA PHE A 237 4.10 -9.69 5.22
C PHE A 237 3.07 -10.75 5.60
N THR A 238 3.46 -12.02 5.51
CA THR A 238 2.65 -13.15 5.98
C THR A 238 3.55 -14.16 6.67
N ALA A 239 3.15 -14.63 7.83
CA ALA A 239 3.82 -15.73 8.54
C ALA A 239 2.80 -16.75 9.02
N THR A 240 3.17 -18.03 9.01
CA THR A 240 2.34 -19.15 9.45
C THR A 240 3.19 -20.13 10.24
N ASN A 241 2.72 -20.59 11.40
CA ASN A 241 3.33 -21.69 12.14
C ASN A 241 3.01 -23.01 11.45
N THR A 242 4.03 -23.84 11.21
CA THR A 242 3.87 -25.18 10.65
C THR A 242 3.99 -26.27 11.71
N ALA A 243 4.62 -25.98 12.84
CA ALA A 243 4.84 -26.88 13.97
C ALA A 243 4.69 -26.10 15.29
N SER A 244 5.33 -26.50 16.34
CA SER A 244 5.25 -25.96 17.70
C SER A 244 5.72 -24.50 17.91
N GLY A 245 5.85 -23.73 16.84
CA GLY A 245 5.92 -22.27 16.90
C GLY A 245 7.16 -21.66 16.30
N LEU A 246 6.96 -20.60 15.55
CA LEU A 246 7.97 -19.62 15.18
C LEU A 246 8.45 -18.92 16.45
N ASN A 247 9.68 -19.22 16.85
CA ASN A 247 10.31 -18.57 17.99
C ASN A 247 10.39 -17.05 17.73
N GLY A 248 9.67 -16.29 18.52
CA GLY A 248 9.72 -14.83 18.56
C GLY A 248 8.55 -14.11 17.85
N LEU A 249 8.09 -14.56 16.70
CA LEU A 249 7.13 -13.80 15.89
C LEU A 249 5.66 -14.12 16.20
N LEU A 250 5.37 -15.41 16.43
CA LEU A 250 4.04 -15.90 16.77
C LEU A 250 4.01 -16.50 18.19
N THR A 251 4.83 -15.94 19.08
CA THR A 251 4.88 -16.35 20.48
C THR A 251 4.25 -15.30 21.37
N ASN A 252 3.56 -15.77 22.42
CA ASN A 252 3.06 -14.93 23.49
C ASN A 252 3.70 -15.38 24.81
N TYR A 253 4.41 -14.46 25.49
CA TYR A 253 5.17 -14.76 26.72
C TYR A 253 6.11 -15.98 26.60
N GLY A 254 6.78 -16.12 25.44
CA GLY A 254 7.67 -17.26 25.18
C GLY A 254 6.97 -18.57 24.82
N ASN A 255 5.64 -18.60 24.78
CA ASN A 255 4.86 -19.76 24.35
C ASN A 255 4.49 -19.65 22.86
N PRO A 256 4.64 -20.74 22.09
CA PRO A 256 4.22 -20.74 20.68
C PRO A 256 2.74 -20.45 20.55
N GLY A 257 2.37 -19.70 19.51
CA GLY A 257 1.00 -19.34 19.20
C GLY A 257 0.10 -20.52 18.73
N GLY A 258 0.66 -21.73 18.71
CA GLY A 258 0.02 -22.95 18.21
C GLY A 258 0.25 -23.17 16.71
N SER A 259 0.16 -24.46 16.28
CA SER A 259 0.18 -24.80 14.86
C SER A 259 -0.94 -24.09 14.11
N ASP A 260 -0.71 -23.76 12.84
CA ASP A 260 -1.65 -23.03 11.96
C ASP A 260 -1.98 -21.58 12.39
N SER A 261 -1.29 -21.06 13.41
CA SER A 261 -1.36 -19.64 13.73
C SER A 261 -0.81 -18.81 12.56
N ARG A 262 -1.51 -17.73 12.21
CA ARG A 262 -1.17 -16.89 11.07
C ARG A 262 -1.09 -15.42 11.46
N TYR A 263 -0.07 -14.76 10.93
CA TYR A 263 0.12 -13.33 11.09
C TYR A 263 0.26 -12.67 9.73
N THR A 264 -0.49 -11.60 9.48
CA THR A 264 -0.47 -10.89 8.19
C THR A 264 -0.40 -9.39 8.40
N ILE A 265 0.40 -8.72 7.58
CA ILE A 265 0.40 -7.27 7.43
C ILE A 265 0.04 -6.95 5.98
N THR A 266 -0.99 -6.15 5.80
CA THR A 266 -1.41 -5.70 4.47
C THR A 266 -1.43 -4.19 4.39
N PHE A 267 -1.12 -3.64 3.21
CA PHE A 267 -1.25 -2.20 2.94
C PHE A 267 -2.03 -1.95 1.65
N ARG A 268 -2.74 -0.82 1.62
CA ARG A 268 -3.41 -0.33 0.42
C ARG A 268 -3.51 1.20 0.46
N ARG A 269 -3.30 1.85 -0.68
CA ARG A 269 -3.81 3.21 -0.87
C ARG A 269 -5.33 3.10 -1.03
N ASN A 270 -6.09 3.90 -0.31
CA ASN A 270 -7.55 3.84 -0.38
C ASN A 270 -8.08 4.63 -1.57
N VAL A 271 -7.70 5.90 -1.62
CA VAL A 271 -8.07 6.81 -2.70
C VAL A 271 -6.91 7.74 -2.97
N ALA A 272 -6.62 8.02 -4.22
CA ALA A 272 -5.64 9.02 -4.63
C ALA A 272 -6.33 10.09 -5.48
N LEU A 273 -6.26 11.33 -5.01
CA LEU A 273 -6.64 12.52 -5.77
C LEU A 273 -5.43 13.03 -6.53
N TYR A 274 -5.61 13.49 -7.76
CA TYR A 274 -4.51 14.05 -8.53
C TYR A 274 -4.94 15.22 -9.41
N TRP A 275 -3.98 16.10 -9.69
CA TRP A 275 -4.08 17.29 -10.52
C TRP A 275 -2.94 17.28 -11.51
N ASN A 276 -3.23 17.08 -12.76
CA ASN A 276 -2.22 16.96 -13.80
C ASN A 276 -2.35 18.08 -14.84
N TYR A 277 -1.21 18.62 -15.21
CA TYR A 277 -1.07 19.43 -16.42
C TYR A 277 -0.77 18.50 -17.60
N VAL A 278 -1.44 18.77 -18.73
CA VAL A 278 -1.42 17.93 -19.93
C VAL A 278 -0.80 18.71 -21.09
N ILE A 279 0.14 18.09 -21.77
CA ILE A 279 0.72 18.58 -23.03
C ILE A 279 0.35 17.59 -24.12
N ASN A 280 -0.33 18.06 -25.15
CA ASN A 280 -0.74 17.28 -26.34
C ASN A 280 0.19 17.63 -27.52
N PHE A 281 0.57 16.61 -28.30
CA PHE A 281 1.42 16.73 -29.47
C PHE A 281 0.63 16.60 -30.77
#